data_394e9e484744077630f4e51ec488bd2b
#
_entry.id   394e9e484744077630f4e51ec488bd2b
#
_cell.length_a   1.000
_cell.length_b   1.000
_cell.length_c   1.000
_cell.angle_alpha   90.00
_cell.angle_beta   90.00
_cell.angle_gamma   90.00
#
_symmetry.space_group_name_H-M   'P 1'
#
loop_
_entity.id
_entity.type
_entity.pdbx_description
1 polymer ?
#
loop_
_entity_poly.entity_id
_entity_poly.type
_entity_poly.pdbx_seq_one_letter_code
_entity_poly.pdbx_strand_id
1 'polypeptide(L)'
;MDLKGFFLISGPCVVESEKICMETAEKLVQITHKYNIPLIYKASYRKENRTRIDSFTGIGDRNGLEILQNIRQYFGIEITTDVHTPDEALMAAEYDVDIIQIPAFLCRQTSLLKAAAQTGKKVNVKKGQFLAPEQMSFVVEKLLQFGAIREHIMLTERGAQFGYTDLIFDVRSIPKMKKLHVPVILDVTHSLQKPNQERGIAGGDPKLITTLAVAGVAAGADGVFLETHPNPAEALSDGSNMLPLEQMESLVRKIIAFRQTYLMTKQDIQE
;
A
#
# COMPACT_ATOMS: atom_id res chain seq x y z
N MET A 1 -16.11 2.64 1.33
CA MET A 1 -15.97 1.25 1.85
C MET A 1 -15.83 1.30 3.37
N ASP A 2 -16.48 0.40 4.10
CA ASP A 2 -16.23 0.20 5.53
C ASP A 2 -14.96 -0.66 5.69
N LEU A 3 -13.93 -0.14 6.37
CA LEU A 3 -12.64 -0.81 6.58
C LEU A 3 -12.67 -1.88 7.70
N LYS A 4 -13.85 -2.31 8.12
CA LYS A 4 -14.06 -3.31 9.20
C LYS A 4 -13.82 -4.77 8.76
N GLY A 5 -13.25 -5.01 7.62
CA GLY A 5 -12.95 -6.35 7.11
C GLY A 5 -11.54 -6.45 6.60
N PHE A 6 -11.17 -7.64 6.12
CA PHE A 6 -9.93 -7.84 5.40
C PHE A 6 -10.06 -7.30 3.97
N PHE A 7 -9.08 -6.54 3.50
CA PHE A 7 -9.09 -5.93 2.17
C PHE A 7 -7.73 -6.04 1.47
N LEU A 8 -7.74 -5.84 0.15
CA LEU A 8 -6.54 -5.80 -0.68
C LEU A 8 -6.30 -4.38 -1.20
N ILE A 9 -5.07 -3.89 -1.08
CA ILE A 9 -4.57 -2.70 -1.80
C ILE A 9 -3.65 -3.21 -2.89
N SER A 10 -4.01 -3.03 -4.17
CA SER A 10 -3.21 -3.57 -5.26
C SER A 10 -3.38 -2.79 -6.56
N GLY A 11 -2.36 -2.86 -7.41
CA GLY A 11 -2.28 -2.27 -8.73
C GLY A 11 -0.83 -2.17 -9.20
N PRO A 12 -0.55 -1.50 -10.32
CA PRO A 12 0.81 -1.28 -10.78
C PRO A 12 1.52 -0.25 -9.89
N CYS A 13 2.84 -0.30 -9.86
CA CYS A 13 3.64 0.62 -9.05
C CYS A 13 3.35 2.09 -9.37
N VAL A 14 3.24 2.41 -10.66
CA VAL A 14 3.03 3.76 -11.19
C VAL A 14 2.04 3.71 -12.36
N VAL A 15 1.37 4.82 -12.62
CA VAL A 15 0.55 4.98 -13.83
C VAL A 15 1.49 5.11 -15.03
N GLU A 16 1.64 4.03 -15.80
CA GLU A 16 2.47 3.98 -17.01
C GLU A 16 1.66 4.32 -18.27
N SER A 17 0.45 3.80 -18.34
CA SER A 17 -0.53 4.06 -19.40
C SER A 17 -1.93 3.67 -18.92
N GLU A 18 -2.95 4.25 -19.56
CA GLU A 18 -4.34 3.89 -19.29
C GLU A 18 -4.60 2.39 -19.55
N LYS A 19 -4.03 1.84 -20.63
CA LYS A 19 -4.18 0.42 -20.99
C LYS A 19 -3.73 -0.50 -19.88
N ILE A 20 -2.51 -0.33 -19.39
CA ILE A 20 -1.93 -1.16 -18.30
C ILE A 20 -2.76 -1.03 -17.02
N CYS A 21 -3.18 0.19 -16.70
CA CYS A 21 -3.96 0.45 -15.49
C CYS A 21 -5.35 -0.20 -15.57
N MET A 22 -6.06 -0.08 -16.72
CA MET A 22 -7.37 -0.68 -16.91
C MET A 22 -7.31 -2.22 -16.92
N GLU A 23 -6.35 -2.83 -17.64
CA GLU A 23 -6.14 -4.27 -17.66
C GLU A 23 -5.87 -4.84 -16.26
N THR A 24 -5.01 -4.15 -15.51
CA THR A 24 -4.70 -4.55 -14.13
C THR A 24 -5.91 -4.41 -13.21
N ALA A 25 -6.65 -3.31 -13.31
CA ALA A 25 -7.84 -3.06 -12.50
C ALA A 25 -8.94 -4.11 -12.78
N GLU A 26 -9.22 -4.39 -14.05
CA GLU A 26 -10.21 -5.38 -14.45
C GLU A 26 -9.92 -6.75 -13.85
N LYS A 27 -8.69 -7.23 -13.98
CA LYS A 27 -8.28 -8.52 -13.43
C LYS A 27 -8.37 -8.57 -11.91
N LEU A 28 -7.93 -7.51 -11.23
CA LEU A 28 -8.01 -7.40 -9.78
C LEU A 28 -9.46 -7.37 -9.28
N VAL A 29 -10.35 -6.64 -9.95
CA VAL A 29 -11.80 -6.61 -9.64
C VAL A 29 -12.42 -8.00 -9.79
N GLN A 30 -12.14 -8.71 -10.88
CA GLN A 30 -12.62 -10.07 -11.09
C GLN A 30 -12.20 -11.01 -9.96
N ILE A 31 -10.91 -10.96 -9.57
CA ILE A 31 -10.38 -11.81 -8.49
C ILE A 31 -11.03 -11.43 -7.16
N THR A 32 -11.03 -10.16 -6.79
CA THR A 32 -11.52 -9.72 -5.48
C THR A 32 -13.02 -9.92 -5.32
N HIS A 33 -13.79 -9.75 -6.39
CA HIS A 33 -15.21 -10.08 -6.41
C HIS A 33 -15.46 -11.59 -6.21
N LYS A 34 -14.70 -12.46 -6.89
CA LYS A 34 -14.80 -13.91 -6.74
C LYS A 34 -14.60 -14.38 -5.29
N TYR A 35 -13.70 -13.72 -4.56
CA TYR A 35 -13.37 -14.07 -3.18
C TYR A 35 -14.05 -13.18 -2.13
N ASN A 36 -14.93 -12.29 -2.56
CA ASN A 36 -15.69 -11.38 -1.70
C ASN A 36 -14.79 -10.57 -0.75
N ILE A 37 -13.70 -10.01 -1.28
CA ILE A 37 -12.82 -9.10 -0.55
C ILE A 37 -12.85 -7.72 -1.20
N PRO A 38 -12.90 -6.64 -0.41
CA PRO A 38 -12.80 -5.28 -0.92
C PRO A 38 -11.43 -5.02 -1.59
N LEU A 39 -11.45 -4.31 -2.72
CA LEU A 39 -10.28 -3.82 -3.43
C LEU A 39 -10.15 -2.32 -3.28
N ILE A 40 -8.95 -1.87 -2.93
CA ILE A 40 -8.49 -0.50 -3.11
C ILE A 40 -7.45 -0.54 -4.23
N TYR A 41 -7.76 0.10 -5.36
CA TYR A 41 -6.81 0.14 -6.47
C TYR A 41 -5.71 1.15 -6.20
N LYS A 42 -4.46 0.74 -6.36
CA LYS A 42 -3.29 1.60 -6.12
C LYS A 42 -2.41 1.74 -7.33
N ALA A 43 -2.17 2.96 -7.75
CA ALA A 43 -1.01 3.32 -8.56
C ALA A 43 -0.51 4.71 -8.17
N SER A 44 0.81 4.94 -8.21
CA SER A 44 1.35 6.28 -8.02
C SER A 44 1.16 7.07 -9.32
N TYR A 45 0.55 8.24 -9.25
CA TYR A 45 0.47 9.13 -10.42
C TYR A 45 1.85 9.72 -10.76
N ARG A 46 2.73 9.84 -9.74
CA ARG A 46 4.11 10.31 -9.84
C ARG A 46 5.01 9.60 -8.82
N LYS A 47 6.27 9.40 -9.19
CA LYS A 47 7.35 8.91 -8.32
C LYS A 47 8.35 10.03 -8.06
N GLU A 48 8.57 10.39 -6.79
CA GLU A 48 9.47 11.47 -6.37
C GLU A 48 10.79 10.98 -5.75
N ASN A 49 10.87 9.71 -5.36
CA ASN A 49 11.99 9.18 -4.60
C ASN A 49 12.93 8.29 -5.43
N ARG A 50 13.12 8.63 -6.72
CA ARG A 50 14.03 7.89 -7.60
C ARG A 50 15.49 8.16 -7.26
N THR A 51 16.30 7.10 -7.24
CA THR A 51 17.74 7.19 -7.03
C THR A 51 18.44 7.85 -8.22
N ARG A 52 17.96 7.60 -9.44
CA ARG A 52 18.53 8.14 -10.67
C ARG A 52 17.63 9.21 -11.26
N ILE A 53 18.25 10.27 -11.80
CA ILE A 53 17.52 11.38 -12.42
C ILE A 53 16.81 11.00 -13.72
N ASP A 54 17.31 9.99 -14.43
CA ASP A 54 16.77 9.47 -15.69
C ASP A 54 15.71 8.37 -15.51
N SER A 55 15.32 8.05 -14.26
CA SER A 55 14.27 7.08 -14.00
C SER A 55 12.88 7.61 -14.40
N PHE A 56 12.01 6.71 -14.84
CA PHE A 56 10.62 7.06 -15.12
C PHE A 56 9.91 7.55 -13.85
N THR A 57 9.28 8.71 -13.95
CA THR A 57 8.59 9.36 -12.81
C THR A 57 7.07 9.39 -12.96
N GLY A 58 6.53 9.20 -14.17
CA GLY A 58 5.10 9.24 -14.47
C GLY A 58 4.81 9.86 -15.84
N ILE A 59 3.54 9.95 -16.19
CA ILE A 59 3.03 10.48 -17.47
C ILE A 59 2.49 11.93 -17.37
N GLY A 60 2.83 12.60 -16.27
CA GLY A 60 2.29 13.92 -15.88
C GLY A 60 1.17 13.79 -14.85
N ASP A 61 1.17 14.71 -13.89
CA ASP A 61 0.34 14.61 -12.68
C ASP A 61 -1.16 14.53 -13.01
N ARG A 62 -1.65 15.45 -13.84
CA ARG A 62 -3.07 15.48 -14.22
C ARG A 62 -3.48 14.21 -14.97
N ASN A 63 -2.70 13.82 -15.99
CA ASN A 63 -3.00 12.62 -16.77
C ASN A 63 -3.03 11.36 -15.89
N GLY A 64 -2.08 11.24 -14.96
CA GLY A 64 -2.05 10.11 -14.03
C GLY A 64 -3.26 10.09 -13.09
N LEU A 65 -3.66 11.24 -12.57
CA LEU A 65 -4.83 11.35 -11.68
C LEU A 65 -6.15 11.14 -12.43
N GLU A 66 -6.28 11.64 -13.66
CA GLU A 66 -7.45 11.39 -14.53
C GLU A 66 -7.64 9.90 -14.82
N ILE A 67 -6.56 9.16 -15.12
CA ILE A 67 -6.63 7.71 -15.30
C ILE A 67 -7.12 7.01 -14.02
N LEU A 68 -6.61 7.39 -12.86
CA LEU A 68 -7.08 6.85 -11.57
C LEU A 68 -8.56 7.15 -11.34
N GLN A 69 -8.99 8.38 -11.60
CA GLN A 69 -10.40 8.78 -11.49
C GLN A 69 -11.29 7.97 -12.45
N ASN A 70 -10.86 7.74 -13.69
CA ASN A 70 -11.59 6.90 -14.66
C ASN A 70 -11.74 5.46 -14.15
N ILE A 71 -10.68 4.86 -13.57
CA ILE A 71 -10.74 3.52 -12.98
C ILE A 71 -11.75 3.47 -11.84
N ARG A 72 -11.71 4.47 -10.94
CA ARG A 72 -12.67 4.60 -9.84
C ARG A 72 -14.11 4.62 -10.33
N GLN A 73 -14.38 5.45 -11.33
CA GLN A 73 -15.74 5.61 -11.89
C GLN A 73 -16.20 4.36 -12.66
N TYR A 74 -15.32 3.78 -13.47
CA TYR A 74 -15.66 2.64 -14.33
C TYR A 74 -15.92 1.36 -13.55
N PHE A 75 -15.08 1.06 -12.54
CA PHE A 75 -15.20 -0.16 -11.75
C PHE A 75 -15.96 0.02 -10.43
N GLY A 76 -16.26 1.23 -10.00
CA GLY A 76 -16.93 1.51 -8.73
C GLY A 76 -16.10 1.12 -7.49
N ILE A 77 -14.77 1.20 -7.58
CA ILE A 77 -13.82 0.82 -6.52
C ILE A 77 -13.11 2.04 -5.95
N GLU A 78 -12.64 1.94 -4.70
CA GLU A 78 -11.80 2.99 -4.10
C GLU A 78 -10.40 2.98 -4.72
N ILE A 79 -9.80 4.17 -4.84
CA ILE A 79 -8.45 4.37 -5.37
C ILE A 79 -7.54 5.03 -4.33
N THR A 80 -6.23 4.74 -4.43
CA THR A 80 -5.19 5.38 -3.63
C THR A 80 -3.96 5.71 -4.47
N THR A 81 -3.30 6.81 -4.12
CA THR A 81 -2.04 7.23 -4.72
C THR A 81 -1.13 7.88 -3.67
N ASP A 82 0.18 7.89 -3.95
CA ASP A 82 1.16 8.58 -3.10
C ASP A 82 1.09 10.09 -3.31
N VAL A 83 1.32 10.86 -2.24
CA VAL A 83 1.49 12.32 -2.27
C VAL A 83 2.76 12.71 -1.50
N HIS A 84 3.46 13.77 -1.95
CA HIS A 84 4.77 14.13 -1.43
C HIS A 84 4.80 15.54 -0.82
N THR A 85 3.87 16.40 -1.21
CA THR A 85 3.72 17.77 -0.72
C THR A 85 2.27 18.05 -0.25
N PRO A 86 2.04 19.08 0.58
CA PRO A 86 0.70 19.51 0.95
C PRO A 86 -0.21 19.79 -0.26
N ASP A 87 0.31 20.46 -1.28
CA ASP A 87 -0.46 20.81 -2.48
C ASP A 87 -0.87 19.56 -3.28
N GLU A 88 -0.02 18.53 -3.31
CA GLU A 88 -0.36 17.26 -3.93
C GLU A 88 -1.50 16.54 -3.21
N ALA A 89 -1.56 16.62 -1.87
CA ALA A 89 -2.65 16.03 -1.12
C ALA A 89 -4.00 16.69 -1.48
N LEU A 90 -4.02 18.01 -1.65
CA LEU A 90 -5.20 18.75 -2.09
C LEU A 90 -5.56 18.40 -3.55
N MET A 91 -4.59 18.41 -4.45
CA MET A 91 -4.78 18.03 -5.86
C MET A 91 -5.34 16.60 -5.99
N ALA A 92 -4.78 15.62 -5.29
CA ALA A 92 -5.29 14.25 -5.33
C ALA A 92 -6.75 14.15 -4.85
N ALA A 93 -7.13 14.94 -3.85
CA ALA A 93 -8.51 15.00 -3.36
C ALA A 93 -9.48 15.60 -4.38
N GLU A 94 -9.05 16.58 -5.20
CA GLU A 94 -9.83 17.18 -6.30
C GLU A 94 -10.13 16.17 -7.41
N TYR A 95 -9.24 15.20 -7.64
CA TYR A 95 -9.43 14.08 -8.57
C TYR A 95 -10.13 12.87 -7.95
N ASP A 96 -10.86 13.05 -6.85
CA ASP A 96 -11.64 12.02 -6.18
C ASP A 96 -10.83 10.82 -5.68
N VAL A 97 -9.54 10.99 -5.40
CA VAL A 97 -8.75 9.96 -4.70
C VAL A 97 -9.39 9.72 -3.33
N ASP A 98 -9.76 8.47 -3.06
CA ASP A 98 -10.47 8.10 -1.83
C ASP A 98 -9.54 8.01 -0.62
N ILE A 99 -8.29 7.61 -0.85
CA ILE A 99 -7.29 7.37 0.18
C ILE A 99 -5.98 8.07 -0.19
N ILE A 100 -5.57 9.04 0.59
CA ILE A 100 -4.29 9.74 0.44
C ILE A 100 -3.20 8.88 1.09
N GLN A 101 -2.23 8.39 0.30
CA GLN A 101 -1.12 7.61 0.83
C GLN A 101 0.11 8.47 1.09
N ILE A 102 0.62 8.42 2.32
CA ILE A 102 1.86 9.08 2.74
C ILE A 102 3.02 8.07 2.65
N PRO A 103 4.04 8.34 1.81
CA PRO A 103 5.21 7.48 1.68
C PRO A 103 5.99 7.34 3.00
N ALA A 104 6.73 6.24 3.13
CA ALA A 104 7.45 5.90 4.36
C ALA A 104 8.48 6.95 4.79
N PHE A 105 9.22 7.54 3.84
CA PHE A 105 10.19 8.61 4.16
C PHE A 105 9.53 9.88 4.69
N LEU A 106 8.26 10.13 4.36
CA LEU A 106 7.52 11.34 4.70
C LEU A 106 6.54 11.14 5.88
N CYS A 107 6.53 9.95 6.49
CA CYS A 107 5.55 9.56 7.51
C CYS A 107 5.52 10.47 8.75
N ARG A 108 6.56 11.26 9.01
CA ARG A 108 6.66 12.19 10.13
C ARG A 108 6.44 13.65 9.75
N GLN A 109 6.29 13.96 8.47
CA GLN A 109 6.22 15.33 7.95
C GLN A 109 4.91 15.99 8.33
N THR A 110 4.98 16.90 9.30
CA THR A 110 3.79 17.50 9.94
C THR A 110 2.91 18.25 8.96
N SER A 111 3.49 19.06 8.06
CA SER A 111 2.73 19.82 7.05
C SER A 111 1.97 18.91 6.09
N LEU A 112 2.58 17.82 5.65
CA LEU A 112 1.96 16.86 4.74
C LEU A 112 0.84 16.07 5.44
N LEU A 113 1.07 15.59 6.67
CA LEU A 113 0.04 14.93 7.48
C LEU A 113 -1.16 15.84 7.74
N LYS A 114 -0.90 17.15 8.02
CA LYS A 114 -1.93 18.14 8.20
C LYS A 114 -2.78 18.31 6.94
N ALA A 115 -2.15 18.51 5.78
CA ALA A 115 -2.86 18.68 4.53
C ALA A 115 -3.70 17.44 4.20
N ALA A 116 -3.11 16.24 4.31
CA ALA A 116 -3.82 14.99 4.08
C ALA A 116 -5.06 14.84 5.00
N ALA A 117 -4.93 15.13 6.30
CA ALA A 117 -6.05 15.09 7.23
C ALA A 117 -7.16 16.08 6.85
N GLN A 118 -6.76 17.30 6.42
CA GLN A 118 -7.69 18.39 6.06
C GLN A 118 -8.43 18.15 4.73
N THR A 119 -8.01 17.19 3.90
CA THR A 119 -8.78 16.79 2.70
C THR A 119 -10.12 16.12 3.05
N GLY A 120 -10.28 15.63 4.27
CA GLY A 120 -11.43 14.80 4.68
C GLY A 120 -11.42 13.39 4.09
N LYS A 121 -10.44 13.05 3.26
CA LYS A 121 -10.27 11.71 2.70
C LYS A 121 -9.67 10.75 3.73
N LYS A 122 -9.71 9.44 3.46
CA LYS A 122 -8.96 8.47 4.25
C LYS A 122 -7.46 8.70 4.05
N VAL A 123 -6.66 8.38 5.08
CA VAL A 123 -5.20 8.54 5.03
C VAL A 123 -4.52 7.23 5.37
N ASN A 124 -3.70 6.72 4.46
CA ASN A 124 -2.83 5.57 4.71
C ASN A 124 -1.39 6.05 4.90
N VAL A 125 -0.79 5.80 6.06
CA VAL A 125 0.60 6.18 6.30
C VAL A 125 1.49 4.95 6.32
N LYS A 126 2.45 4.89 5.40
CA LYS A 126 3.48 3.85 5.40
C LYS A 126 4.47 4.13 6.53
N LYS A 127 4.70 3.14 7.40
CA LYS A 127 5.69 3.24 8.48
C LYS A 127 7.08 3.42 7.89
N GLY A 128 7.81 4.43 8.37
CA GLY A 128 9.21 4.62 7.99
C GLY A 128 10.07 3.42 8.37
N GLN A 129 11.02 3.06 7.50
CA GLN A 129 11.95 1.94 7.71
C GLN A 129 12.81 2.11 8.97
N PHE A 130 12.95 3.34 9.42
CA PHE A 130 13.74 3.80 10.57
C PHE A 130 12.93 3.90 11.87
N LEU A 131 11.61 3.63 11.83
CA LEU A 131 10.71 3.78 12.97
C LEU A 131 10.40 2.43 13.62
N ALA A 132 10.37 2.42 14.96
CA ALA A 132 9.71 1.36 15.69
C ALA A 132 8.18 1.43 15.49
N PRO A 133 7.46 0.29 15.52
CA PRO A 133 6.01 0.26 15.32
C PRO A 133 5.24 1.16 16.29
N GLU A 134 5.68 1.22 17.54
CA GLU A 134 5.05 2.02 18.60
C GLU A 134 5.09 3.54 18.31
N GLN A 135 6.11 3.99 17.57
CA GLN A 135 6.24 5.42 17.22
C GLN A 135 5.18 5.89 16.21
N MET A 136 4.46 4.98 15.58
CA MET A 136 3.34 5.34 14.72
C MET A 136 2.16 5.94 15.50
N SER A 137 2.15 5.80 16.84
CA SER A 137 1.20 6.51 17.71
C SER A 137 1.24 8.04 17.50
N PHE A 138 2.44 8.62 17.38
CA PHE A 138 2.60 10.05 17.13
C PHE A 138 2.08 10.50 15.77
N VAL A 139 2.12 9.61 14.78
CA VAL A 139 1.56 9.87 13.45
C VAL A 139 0.03 9.88 13.53
N VAL A 140 -0.57 8.90 14.18
CA VAL A 140 -2.02 8.82 14.42
C VAL A 140 -2.49 10.05 15.22
N GLU A 141 -1.77 10.42 16.29
CA GLU A 141 -2.07 11.60 17.09
C GLU A 141 -2.09 12.88 16.25
N LYS A 142 -1.06 13.11 15.41
CA LYS A 142 -1.03 14.27 14.52
C LYS A 142 -2.24 14.32 13.58
N LEU A 143 -2.56 13.19 12.93
CA LEU A 143 -3.71 13.13 12.03
C LEU A 143 -5.02 13.46 12.73
N LEU A 144 -5.23 12.93 13.94
CA LEU A 144 -6.42 13.24 14.76
C LEU A 144 -6.47 14.70 15.17
N GLN A 145 -5.35 15.29 15.59
CA GLN A 145 -5.26 16.71 15.95
C GLN A 145 -5.55 17.64 14.76
N PHE A 146 -5.25 17.20 13.54
CA PHE A 146 -5.52 17.96 12.32
C PHE A 146 -6.91 17.70 11.72
N GLY A 147 -7.76 16.92 12.40
CA GLY A 147 -9.16 16.74 12.05
C GLY A 147 -9.49 15.45 11.29
N ALA A 148 -8.54 14.55 11.10
CA ALA A 148 -8.87 13.22 10.61
C ALA A 148 -9.70 12.46 11.66
N ILE A 149 -10.67 11.67 11.22
CA ILE A 149 -11.37 10.73 12.11
C ILE A 149 -10.62 9.40 12.15
N ARG A 150 -10.64 8.71 13.28
CA ARG A 150 -9.86 7.48 13.49
C ARG A 150 -10.16 6.40 12.48
N GLU A 151 -11.40 6.25 12.11
CA GLU A 151 -11.90 5.28 11.12
C GLU A 151 -11.38 5.53 9.71
N HIS A 152 -10.84 6.72 9.45
CA HIS A 152 -10.24 7.09 8.17
C HIS A 152 -8.70 6.96 8.17
N ILE A 153 -8.08 6.55 9.29
CA ILE A 153 -6.64 6.39 9.38
C ILE A 153 -6.27 4.93 9.21
N MET A 154 -5.26 4.66 8.39
CA MET A 154 -4.66 3.34 8.19
C MET A 154 -3.15 3.44 8.33
N LEU A 155 -2.52 2.36 8.78
CA LEU A 155 -1.07 2.24 8.87
C LEU A 155 -0.58 1.05 8.05
N THR A 156 0.51 1.25 7.31
CA THR A 156 1.12 0.20 6.52
C THR A 156 2.53 -0.11 6.99
N GLU A 157 2.75 -1.36 7.43
CA GLU A 157 4.09 -1.92 7.66
C GLU A 157 4.74 -2.22 6.32
N ARG A 158 6.01 -1.85 6.14
CA ARG A 158 6.74 -2.02 4.88
C ARG A 158 8.20 -2.42 5.05
N GLY A 159 8.56 -2.98 6.20
CA GLY A 159 9.91 -3.40 6.55
C GLY A 159 10.74 -2.32 7.26
N ALA A 160 11.77 -2.78 7.93
CA ALA A 160 12.75 -1.98 8.67
C ALA A 160 14.16 -2.17 8.11
N GLN A 161 15.02 -1.15 8.32
CA GLN A 161 16.36 -1.03 7.71
C GLN A 161 17.41 -2.01 8.23
N PHE A 162 17.21 -2.62 9.38
CA PHE A 162 18.27 -3.33 10.12
C PHE A 162 18.42 -4.80 9.73
N GLY A 163 18.11 -5.16 8.46
CA GLY A 163 18.45 -6.44 7.86
C GLY A 163 19.92 -6.48 7.42
N TYR A 164 20.40 -7.62 6.97
CA TYR A 164 21.79 -7.80 6.49
C TYR A 164 22.05 -6.91 5.27
N THR A 165 21.35 -7.17 4.18
CA THR A 165 21.38 -6.36 2.94
C THR A 165 19.98 -5.92 2.52
N ASP A 166 18.96 -6.46 3.16
CA ASP A 166 17.56 -6.39 2.81
C ASP A 166 16.78 -5.68 3.92
N LEU A 167 15.58 -5.23 3.61
CA LEU A 167 14.63 -4.83 4.63
C LEU A 167 14.09 -6.07 5.34
N ILE A 168 13.77 -5.92 6.63
CA ILE A 168 13.17 -6.99 7.43
C ILE A 168 11.74 -6.63 7.79
N PHE A 169 10.81 -7.54 7.51
CA PHE A 169 9.49 -7.53 8.11
C PHE A 169 9.55 -8.16 9.50
N ASP A 170 9.42 -7.34 10.53
CA ASP A 170 9.20 -7.84 11.89
C ASP A 170 7.71 -8.12 12.09
N VAL A 171 7.34 -9.39 12.14
CA VAL A 171 5.95 -9.83 12.31
C VAL A 171 5.27 -9.25 13.55
N ARG A 172 6.04 -8.94 14.61
CA ARG A 172 5.55 -8.32 15.85
C ARG A 172 5.04 -6.88 15.63
N SER A 173 5.42 -6.25 14.53
CA SER A 173 4.97 -4.89 14.20
C SER A 173 3.45 -4.82 14.01
N ILE A 174 2.84 -5.88 13.48
CA ILE A 174 1.39 -5.94 13.25
C ILE A 174 0.61 -5.82 14.57
N PRO A 175 0.74 -6.74 15.54
CA PRO A 175 0.00 -6.63 16.81
C PRO A 175 0.36 -5.36 17.60
N LYS A 176 1.59 -4.85 17.51
CA LYS A 176 2.00 -3.60 18.16
C LYS A 176 1.25 -2.38 17.61
N MET A 177 1.18 -2.24 16.27
CA MET A 177 0.44 -1.14 15.65
C MET A 177 -1.08 -1.29 15.80
N LYS A 178 -1.62 -2.51 15.88
CA LYS A 178 -3.06 -2.73 16.12
C LYS A 178 -3.54 -2.18 17.47
N LYS A 179 -2.65 -2.01 18.45
CA LYS A 179 -2.98 -1.32 19.72
C LYS A 179 -3.37 0.15 19.55
N LEU A 180 -3.12 0.73 18.37
CA LEU A 180 -3.53 2.09 18.02
C LEU A 180 -4.99 2.19 17.55
N HIS A 181 -5.69 1.04 17.46
CA HIS A 181 -7.09 0.95 17.05
C HIS A 181 -7.38 1.58 15.67
N VAL A 182 -6.47 1.35 14.73
CA VAL A 182 -6.61 1.66 13.30
C VAL A 182 -6.27 0.43 12.48
N PRO A 183 -6.80 0.28 11.25
CA PRO A 183 -6.41 -0.81 10.36
C PRO A 183 -4.90 -0.84 10.11
N VAL A 184 -4.31 -2.04 10.18
CA VAL A 184 -2.89 -2.28 9.92
C VAL A 184 -2.72 -3.18 8.70
N ILE A 185 -1.98 -2.68 7.72
CA ILE A 185 -1.75 -3.30 6.43
C ILE A 185 -0.30 -3.78 6.37
N LEU A 186 -0.06 -4.94 5.78
CA LEU A 186 1.30 -5.37 5.42
C LEU A 186 1.56 -5.13 3.93
N ASP A 187 2.59 -4.35 3.63
CA ASP A 187 3.13 -4.17 2.29
C ASP A 187 4.16 -5.27 1.98
N VAL A 188 3.75 -6.25 1.20
CA VAL A 188 4.58 -7.41 0.86
C VAL A 188 5.49 -7.17 -0.35
N THR A 189 5.28 -6.09 -1.09
CA THR A 189 6.16 -5.67 -2.18
C THR A 189 7.41 -4.98 -1.63
N HIS A 190 7.19 -3.90 -0.88
CA HIS A 190 8.30 -3.06 -0.43
C HIS A 190 9.04 -3.62 0.79
N SER A 191 8.44 -4.53 1.56
CA SER A 191 9.14 -5.25 2.63
C SER A 191 10.24 -6.20 2.11
N LEU A 192 10.21 -6.53 0.82
CA LEU A 192 11.18 -7.40 0.15
C LEU A 192 12.23 -6.63 -0.65
N GLN A 193 12.21 -5.29 -0.62
CA GLN A 193 13.21 -4.49 -1.33
C GLN A 193 14.61 -4.72 -0.77
N LYS A 194 15.57 -4.77 -1.71
CA LYS A 194 17.00 -4.72 -1.45
C LYS A 194 17.50 -3.33 -1.84
N PRO A 195 17.57 -2.39 -0.89
CA PRO A 195 18.06 -1.03 -1.17
C PRO A 195 19.56 -1.04 -1.51
N ASN A 196 20.05 0.08 -2.03
CA ASN A 196 21.49 0.33 -2.26
C ASN A 196 22.16 -0.63 -3.24
N GLN A 197 21.47 -1.05 -4.31
CA GLN A 197 22.09 -1.85 -5.36
C GLN A 197 22.98 -0.99 -6.28
N GLU A 198 24.07 -1.58 -6.81
CA GLU A 198 25.11 -0.89 -7.60
C GLU A 198 24.56 -0.11 -8.80
N ARG A 199 23.44 -0.54 -9.39
CA ARG A 199 22.82 0.14 -10.55
C ARG A 199 21.85 1.26 -10.19
N GLY A 200 21.69 1.60 -8.89
CA GLY A 200 20.74 2.62 -8.42
C GLY A 200 19.26 2.22 -8.61
N ILE A 201 18.99 0.93 -8.78
CA ILE A 201 17.65 0.35 -8.85
C ILE A 201 17.51 -0.60 -7.68
N ALA A 202 16.44 -0.47 -6.88
CA ALA A 202 16.18 -1.41 -5.80
C ALA A 202 15.95 -2.81 -6.37
N GLY A 203 16.68 -3.78 -5.85
CA GLY A 203 16.41 -5.20 -6.09
C GLY A 203 15.29 -5.71 -5.19
N GLY A 204 14.94 -6.99 -5.33
CA GLY A 204 13.96 -7.64 -4.48
C GLY A 204 13.97 -9.15 -4.62
N ASP A 205 13.10 -9.80 -3.84
CA ASP A 205 12.87 -11.25 -3.93
C ASP A 205 11.37 -11.55 -3.98
N PRO A 206 10.74 -11.42 -5.16
CA PRO A 206 9.30 -11.64 -5.31
C PRO A 206 8.85 -13.07 -4.98
N LYS A 207 9.78 -14.04 -4.93
CA LYS A 207 9.46 -15.41 -4.51
C LYS A 207 9.00 -15.51 -3.05
N LEU A 208 9.37 -14.54 -2.22
CA LEU A 208 8.99 -14.48 -0.81
C LEU A 208 7.66 -13.73 -0.56
N ILE A 209 7.04 -13.14 -1.58
CA ILE A 209 5.77 -12.41 -1.44
C ILE A 209 4.71 -13.26 -0.73
N THR A 210 4.52 -14.50 -1.19
CA THR A 210 3.52 -15.41 -0.57
C THR A 210 3.85 -15.69 0.90
N THR A 211 5.12 -15.89 1.23
CA THR A 211 5.57 -16.17 2.61
C THR A 211 5.26 -14.98 3.52
N LEU A 212 5.62 -13.78 3.10
CA LEU A 212 5.35 -12.57 3.90
C LEU A 212 3.85 -12.28 4.03
N ALA A 213 3.10 -12.42 2.93
CA ALA A 213 1.65 -12.20 2.95
C ALA A 213 0.95 -13.12 3.96
N VAL A 214 1.28 -14.39 3.92
CA VAL A 214 0.72 -15.38 4.85
C VAL A 214 1.13 -15.09 6.30
N ALA A 215 2.40 -14.78 6.55
CA ALA A 215 2.89 -14.44 7.88
C ALA A 215 2.19 -13.20 8.46
N GLY A 216 2.02 -12.14 7.66
CA GLY A 216 1.32 -10.93 8.09
C GLY A 216 -0.16 -11.16 8.37
N VAL A 217 -0.83 -11.95 7.55
CA VAL A 217 -2.24 -12.31 7.75
C VAL A 217 -2.42 -13.18 9.00
N ALA A 218 -1.52 -14.13 9.23
CA ALA A 218 -1.52 -14.95 10.45
C ALA A 218 -1.22 -14.11 11.71
N ALA A 219 -0.45 -13.02 11.59
CA ALA A 219 -0.23 -12.06 12.67
C ALA A 219 -1.41 -11.08 12.88
N GLY A 220 -2.46 -11.17 12.07
CA GLY A 220 -3.68 -10.38 12.22
C GLY A 220 -3.72 -9.07 11.43
N ALA A 221 -2.93 -8.92 10.36
CA ALA A 221 -3.05 -7.78 9.45
C ALA A 221 -4.49 -7.65 8.92
N ASP A 222 -4.98 -6.42 8.82
CA ASP A 222 -6.33 -6.11 8.34
C ASP A 222 -6.38 -5.99 6.82
N GLY A 223 -5.24 -5.87 6.17
CA GLY A 223 -5.12 -5.86 4.72
C GLY A 223 -3.71 -6.21 4.25
N VAL A 224 -3.60 -6.49 2.96
CA VAL A 224 -2.31 -6.67 2.28
C VAL A 224 -2.19 -5.63 1.17
N PHE A 225 -1.05 -4.97 1.13
CA PHE A 225 -0.64 -4.11 0.03
C PHE A 225 0.32 -4.91 -0.88
N LEU A 226 0.05 -4.91 -2.18
CA LEU A 226 0.82 -5.67 -3.15
C LEU A 226 0.80 -5.00 -4.52
N GLU A 227 1.97 -4.74 -5.07
CA GLU A 227 2.10 -4.27 -6.45
C GLU A 227 2.14 -5.45 -7.42
N THR A 228 1.44 -5.31 -8.54
CA THR A 228 1.32 -6.31 -9.59
C THR A 228 1.31 -5.67 -10.98
N HIS A 229 1.78 -6.39 -11.98
CA HIS A 229 1.84 -5.90 -13.36
C HIS A 229 1.58 -7.06 -14.31
N PRO A 230 0.94 -6.86 -15.49
CA PRO A 230 0.77 -7.91 -16.49
C PRO A 230 2.08 -8.56 -16.90
N ASN A 231 3.13 -7.76 -17.09
CA ASN A 231 4.50 -8.22 -17.36
C ASN A 231 5.51 -7.44 -16.51
N PRO A 232 5.86 -7.87 -15.29
CA PRO A 232 6.78 -7.15 -14.40
C PRO A 232 8.15 -6.82 -15.01
N ALA A 233 8.62 -7.62 -15.99
CA ALA A 233 9.90 -7.38 -16.65
C ALA A 233 9.89 -6.12 -17.55
N GLU A 234 8.72 -5.69 -17.99
CA GLU A 234 8.52 -4.48 -18.81
C GLU A 234 8.08 -3.27 -17.99
N ALA A 235 7.80 -3.45 -16.70
CA ALA A 235 7.35 -2.37 -15.84
C ALA A 235 8.37 -1.26 -15.75
N LEU A 236 7.93 0.00 -15.86
CA LEU A 236 8.78 1.19 -15.82
C LEU A 236 9.24 1.57 -14.41
N SER A 237 8.69 0.90 -13.39
CA SER A 237 9.01 1.11 -11.98
C SER A 237 8.90 -0.20 -11.19
N ASP A 238 9.88 -0.47 -10.31
CA ASP A 238 9.92 -1.55 -9.29
C ASP A 238 9.55 -2.97 -9.77
N GLY A 239 9.68 -3.26 -11.08
CA GLY A 239 9.30 -4.55 -11.67
C GLY A 239 9.94 -5.77 -11.00
N SER A 240 11.16 -5.63 -10.45
CA SER A 240 11.85 -6.70 -9.72
C SER A 240 11.17 -7.14 -8.41
N ASN A 241 10.21 -6.35 -7.91
CA ASN A 241 9.50 -6.60 -6.65
C ASN A 241 8.01 -6.92 -6.85
N MET A 242 7.52 -6.86 -8.08
CA MET A 242 6.10 -7.08 -8.35
C MET A 242 5.76 -8.54 -8.52
N LEU A 243 4.54 -8.90 -8.15
CA LEU A 243 3.94 -10.18 -8.50
C LEU A 243 3.38 -10.11 -9.93
N PRO A 244 3.63 -11.11 -10.81
CA PRO A 244 2.92 -11.21 -12.07
C PRO A 244 1.40 -11.27 -11.86
N LEU A 245 0.64 -10.50 -12.63
CA LEU A 245 -0.82 -10.37 -12.49
C LEU A 245 -1.54 -11.73 -12.59
N GLU A 246 -1.04 -12.63 -13.40
CA GLU A 246 -1.53 -14.01 -13.53
C GLU A 246 -1.47 -14.84 -12.24
N GLN A 247 -0.54 -14.50 -11.32
CA GLN A 247 -0.35 -15.21 -10.05
C GLN A 247 -1.22 -14.65 -8.92
N MET A 248 -1.87 -13.50 -9.12
CA MET A 248 -2.66 -12.81 -8.09
C MET A 248 -3.76 -13.68 -7.50
N GLU A 249 -4.49 -14.42 -8.33
CA GLU A 249 -5.59 -15.27 -7.84
C GLU A 249 -5.10 -16.37 -6.91
N SER A 250 -3.96 -17.00 -7.24
CA SER A 250 -3.37 -18.04 -6.39
C SER A 250 -2.95 -17.48 -5.02
N LEU A 251 -2.37 -16.28 -5.00
CA LEU A 251 -2.00 -15.59 -3.77
C LEU A 251 -3.23 -15.22 -2.94
N VAL A 252 -4.23 -14.59 -3.54
CA VAL A 252 -5.46 -14.18 -2.85
C VAL A 252 -6.15 -15.38 -2.20
N ARG A 253 -6.27 -16.50 -2.91
CA ARG A 253 -6.82 -17.75 -2.36
C ARG A 253 -6.08 -18.22 -1.11
N LYS A 254 -4.75 -18.19 -1.11
CA LYS A 254 -3.93 -18.56 0.05
C LYS A 254 -4.15 -17.61 1.21
N ILE A 255 -4.08 -16.31 0.96
CA ILE A 255 -4.29 -15.27 1.99
C ILE A 255 -5.63 -15.45 2.70
N ILE A 256 -6.70 -15.71 1.96
CA ILE A 256 -8.04 -15.89 2.53
C ILE A 256 -8.12 -17.14 3.40
N ALA A 257 -7.54 -18.27 2.96
CA ALA A 257 -7.51 -19.49 3.77
C ALA A 257 -6.81 -19.25 5.12
N PHE A 258 -5.67 -18.58 5.12
CA PHE A 258 -4.97 -18.21 6.37
C PHE A 258 -5.76 -17.20 7.21
N ARG A 259 -6.43 -16.23 6.57
CA ARG A 259 -7.31 -15.29 7.28
C ARG A 259 -8.46 -15.99 7.99
N GLN A 260 -9.09 -16.95 7.34
CA GLN A 260 -10.17 -17.75 7.94
C GLN A 260 -9.66 -18.53 9.16
N THR A 261 -8.50 -19.18 9.03
CA THR A 261 -7.86 -19.89 10.17
C THR A 261 -7.56 -18.94 11.32
N TYR A 262 -6.95 -17.77 11.04
CA TYR A 262 -6.70 -16.76 12.05
C TYR A 262 -7.97 -16.33 12.79
N LEU A 263 -9.06 -16.10 12.07
CA LEU A 263 -10.34 -15.69 12.67
C LEU A 263 -10.95 -16.79 13.55
N MET A 264 -10.81 -18.06 13.17
CA MET A 264 -11.30 -19.22 13.95
C MET A 264 -10.50 -19.40 15.25
N THR A 265 -9.19 -19.16 15.21
CA THR A 265 -8.29 -19.43 16.35
C THR A 265 -8.05 -18.21 17.24
N LYS A 266 -8.41 -17.00 16.77
CA LYS A 266 -8.20 -15.76 17.54
C LYS A 266 -8.90 -15.75 18.90
N GLN A 267 -10.02 -16.46 19.04
CA GLN A 267 -10.80 -16.53 20.30
C GLN A 267 -10.15 -17.46 21.33
N ASP A 268 -9.26 -18.37 20.90
CA ASP A 268 -8.65 -19.38 21.76
C ASP A 268 -7.44 -18.83 22.53
N ILE A 269 -6.93 -17.67 22.13
CA ILE A 269 -5.78 -17.00 22.75
C ILE A 269 -6.25 -15.66 23.31
N GLN A 270 -6.43 -15.61 24.62
CA GLN A 270 -6.58 -14.31 25.32
C GLN A 270 -5.23 -13.61 25.29
N GLU A 271 -5.03 -12.66 24.40
CA GLU A 271 -3.90 -11.72 24.42
C GLU A 271 -4.20 -10.49 25.29
#